data_b447c35726c13afa0bfa54a8977b1c55
#
_entry.id   b447c35726c13afa0bfa54a8977b1c55
#
_cell.length_a   1.000
_cell.length_b   1.000
_cell.length_c   1.000
_cell.angle_alpha   90.00
_cell.angle_beta   90.00
_cell.angle_gamma   90.00
#
_symmetry.space_group_name_H-M   'P 1'
#
loop_
_entity.id
_entity.type
_entity.pdbx_description
1 polymer ?
#
loop_
_entity_poly.entity_id
_entity_poly.type
_entity_poly.pdbx_seq_one_letter_code
_entity_poly.pdbx_strand_id
1 'polypeptide(L)' 'MLIAILLEHFKMVENFFICPHCWQNISMLIDISVEKQLYIEDCENCCNPIEIECEVKSNEITYFNPQPIGQ' A
#
# COMPACT_ATOMS: atom_id res chain seq x y z
N MET A 1 -13.31 9.02 21.80
CA MET A 1 -13.30 10.39 21.24
C MET A 1 -12.06 10.65 20.41
N LEU A 2 -10.89 10.53 21.02
CA LEU A 2 -9.66 10.73 20.26
C LEU A 2 -9.52 9.76 19.12
N ILE A 3 -9.94 8.52 19.32
CA ILE A 3 -9.84 7.51 18.30
C ILE A 3 -10.67 7.89 17.07
N ALA A 4 -11.88 8.42 17.31
CA ALA A 4 -12.73 8.83 16.20
C ALA A 4 -12.09 9.96 15.40
N ILE A 5 -11.47 10.91 16.10
CA ILE A 5 -10.79 12.02 15.44
C ILE A 5 -9.61 11.50 14.61
N LEU A 6 -8.84 10.58 15.17
CA LEU A 6 -7.72 9.99 14.44
C LEU A 6 -8.17 9.26 13.21
N LEU A 7 -9.30 8.54 13.30
CA LEU A 7 -9.82 7.82 12.15
C LEU A 7 -10.22 8.77 11.02
N GLU A 8 -10.65 9.97 11.37
CA GLU A 8 -10.99 10.95 10.36
C GLU A 8 -9.78 11.46 9.61
N HIS A 9 -8.62 11.44 10.27
CA HIS A 9 -7.37 11.88 9.64
C HIS A 9 -6.69 10.79 8.84
N PHE A 10 -7.01 9.53 9.13
CA PHE A 10 -6.37 8.40 8.47
C PHE A 10 -7.39 7.71 7.59
N LYS A 11 -7.19 7.81 6.29
CA LYS A 11 -8.05 7.14 5.33
C LYS A 11 -7.24 6.03 4.70
N MET A 12 -7.53 4.81 5.10
CA MET A 12 -6.79 3.64 4.63
C MET A 12 -7.70 2.80 3.76
N VAL A 13 -7.16 2.36 2.64
CA VAL A 13 -7.88 1.52 1.70
C VAL A 13 -7.07 0.25 1.50
N GLU A 14 -7.74 -0.89 1.57
CA GLU A 14 -7.07 -2.16 1.30
C GLU A 14 -6.97 -2.33 -0.21
N ASN A 15 -5.74 -2.46 -0.70
CA ASN A 15 -5.47 -2.59 -2.13
C ASN A 15 -4.92 -3.98 -2.40
N PHE A 16 -5.59 -4.73 -3.26
CA PHE A 16 -5.19 -6.09 -3.62
C PHE A 16 -4.31 -6.06 -4.88
N PHE A 17 -3.29 -6.89 -4.87
CA PHE A 17 -2.38 -6.98 -6.02
C PHE A 17 -1.61 -8.29 -5.97
N ILE A 18 -0.90 -8.59 -7.06
CA ILE A 18 -0.12 -9.81 -7.15
C ILE A 18 1.31 -9.54 -6.68
N CYS A 19 1.78 -10.33 -5.73
CA CYS A 19 3.14 -10.19 -5.22
C CYS A 19 4.14 -10.45 -6.34
N PRO A 20 5.11 -9.55 -6.55
CA PRO A 20 6.10 -9.76 -7.62
C PRO A 20 7.14 -10.82 -7.29
N HIS A 21 7.15 -11.34 -6.07
CA HIS A 21 8.06 -12.42 -5.67
C HIS A 21 7.40 -13.79 -5.78
N CYS A 22 6.24 -13.95 -5.15
CA CYS A 22 5.61 -15.27 -5.03
C CYS A 22 4.38 -15.44 -5.90
N TRP A 23 3.93 -14.36 -6.56
CA TRP A 23 2.79 -14.36 -7.50
C TRP A 23 1.47 -14.74 -6.87
N GLN A 24 1.36 -14.57 -5.56
CA GLN A 24 0.09 -14.77 -4.85
C GLN A 24 -0.66 -13.45 -4.75
N ASN A 25 -1.98 -13.53 -4.67
CA ASN A 25 -2.79 -12.35 -4.47
C ASN A 25 -2.67 -11.92 -3.01
N ILE A 26 -2.20 -10.72 -2.78
CA ILE A 26 -2.01 -10.17 -1.44
C ILE A 26 -2.66 -8.80 -1.37
N SER A 27 -2.69 -8.21 -0.18
CA SER A 27 -3.24 -6.88 -0.02
C SER A 27 -2.39 -6.06 0.93
N MET A 28 -2.49 -4.75 0.79
CA MET A 28 -1.83 -3.80 1.67
C MET A 28 -2.75 -2.63 1.91
N LEU A 29 -2.60 -2.01 3.07
CA LEU A 29 -3.34 -0.81 3.39
C LEU A 29 -2.60 0.39 2.84
N ILE A 30 -3.30 1.21 2.07
CA ILE A 30 -2.74 2.41 1.46
C ILE A 30 -3.40 3.62 2.10
N ASP A 31 -2.58 4.58 2.53
CA ASP A 31 -3.07 5.81 3.10
C ASP A 31 -3.44 6.77 1.97
N ILE A 32 -4.73 6.91 1.70
CA ILE A 32 -5.18 7.74 0.58
C ILE A 32 -5.20 9.23 0.90
N SER A 33 -4.72 9.62 2.07
CA SER A 33 -4.55 11.04 2.39
C SER A 33 -3.21 11.58 1.91
N VAL A 34 -2.32 10.73 1.43
CA VAL A 34 -0.99 11.12 0.95
C VAL A 34 -0.95 10.94 -0.56
N GLU A 35 -0.64 12.03 -1.27
CA GLU A 35 -0.73 12.02 -2.73
C GLU A 35 0.33 11.16 -3.39
N LYS A 36 1.56 11.20 -2.90
CA LYS A 36 2.64 10.41 -3.48
C LYS A 36 3.34 9.65 -2.38
N GLN A 37 3.51 8.35 -2.58
CA GLN A 37 4.09 7.49 -1.57
C GLN A 37 5.10 6.55 -2.21
N LEU A 38 6.22 6.38 -1.50
CA LEU A 38 7.23 5.41 -1.89
C LEU A 38 7.74 4.79 -0.60
N TYR A 39 7.51 3.49 -0.43
CA TYR A 39 7.91 2.81 0.80
C TYR A 39 8.09 1.33 0.52
N ILE A 40 8.59 0.61 1.52
CA ILE A 40 8.88 -0.81 1.39
C ILE A 40 8.01 -1.57 2.38
N GLU A 41 7.33 -2.61 1.89
CA GLU A 41 6.50 -3.49 2.70
C GLU A 41 6.85 -4.92 2.38
N ASP A 42 6.75 -5.79 3.39
CA ASP A 42 6.97 -7.21 3.17
C ASP A 42 5.70 -7.87 2.66
N CYS A 43 5.86 -8.84 1.77
CA CYS A 43 4.75 -9.65 1.33
C CYS A 43 4.19 -10.44 2.51
N GLU A 44 2.87 -10.45 2.67
CA GLU A 44 2.25 -11.17 3.78
C GLU A 44 2.39 -12.69 3.63
N ASN A 45 2.70 -13.16 2.43
CA ASN A 45 2.80 -14.59 2.15
C ASN A 45 4.23 -15.09 2.13
N CYS A 46 5.12 -14.43 1.39
CA CYS A 46 6.50 -14.90 1.25
C CYS A 46 7.50 -14.08 2.05
N CYS A 47 7.07 -12.99 2.67
CA CYS A 47 7.90 -12.15 3.54
C CYS A 47 9.07 -11.47 2.83
N ASN A 48 9.05 -11.41 1.51
CA ASN A 48 10.10 -10.71 0.77
C ASN A 48 9.72 -9.25 0.59
N PRO A 49 10.71 -8.34 0.58
CA PRO A 49 10.41 -6.91 0.51
C PRO A 49 9.94 -6.50 -0.87
N ILE A 50 8.94 -5.64 -0.87
CA ILE A 50 8.35 -5.09 -2.08
C ILE A 50 8.41 -3.57 -1.98
N GLU A 51 8.96 -2.92 -3.00
CA GLU A 51 8.93 -1.47 -3.04
C GLU A 51 7.60 -1.04 -3.65
N ILE A 52 6.87 -0.23 -2.91
CA ILE A 52 5.55 0.23 -3.32
C ILE A 52 5.64 1.70 -3.71
N GLU A 53 5.31 1.98 -4.95
CA GLU A 53 5.19 3.36 -5.42
C GLU A 53 3.75 3.58 -5.82
N CYS A 54 3.09 4.57 -5.21
CA CYS A 54 1.71 4.82 -5.56
C CYS A 54 1.38 6.31 -5.51
N GLU A 55 0.34 6.68 -6.23
CA GLU A 55 -0.16 8.04 -6.27
C GLU A 55 -1.66 8.02 -6.03
N VAL A 56 -2.12 9.04 -5.32
CA VAL A 56 -3.51 9.17 -4.93
C VAL A 56 -4.00 10.54 -5.34
N LYS A 57 -5.19 10.60 -5.95
CA LYS A 57 -5.86 11.86 -6.26
C LYS A 57 -7.34 11.72 -5.94
N SER A 58 -7.88 12.74 -5.28
CA SER A 58 -9.30 12.78 -4.94
C SER A 58 -9.71 11.53 -4.17
N ASN A 59 -8.87 11.10 -3.25
CA ASN A 59 -9.11 9.94 -2.39
C ASN A 59 -9.17 8.63 -3.17
N GLU A 60 -8.55 8.58 -4.35
CA GLU A 60 -8.49 7.35 -5.14
C GLU A 60 -7.06 7.08 -5.56
N ILE A 61 -6.71 5.81 -5.57
CA ILE A 61 -5.40 5.38 -6.03
C ILE A 61 -5.40 5.46 -7.55
N THR A 62 -4.57 6.36 -8.09
CA THR A 62 -4.49 6.56 -9.54
C THR A 62 -3.29 5.86 -10.16
N TYR A 63 -2.33 5.42 -9.33
CA TYR A 63 -1.14 4.73 -9.81
C TYR A 63 -0.63 3.83 -8.69
N PHE A 64 -0.31 2.60 -9.03
CA PHE A 64 0.19 1.64 -8.06
C PHE A 64 1.19 0.73 -8.75
N ASN A 65 2.44 0.74 -8.26
CA ASN A 65 3.53 -0.01 -8.89
C ASN A 65 4.33 -0.76 -7.83
N PRO A 66 4.06 -2.06 -7.62
CA PRO A 66 4.86 -2.87 -6.71
C PRO A 66 6.05 -3.45 -7.45
N GLN A 67 7.24 -3.32 -6.87
CA GLN A 67 8.48 -3.80 -7.47
C GLN A 67 9.21 -4.73 -6.50
N PRO A 68 9.75 -5.84 -6.99
CA PRO A 68 10.56 -6.68 -6.11
C PRO A 68 11.93 -6.04 -5.89
N ILE A 69 12.40 -6.11 -4.66
CA ILE A 69 13.74 -5.63 -4.33
C ILE A 69 14.45 -6.67 -3.49
N GLY A 70 15.76 -6.50 -3.34
CA GLY A 70 16.56 -7.38 -2.50
C GLY A 70 16.90 -8.71 -3.13
N GLN A 71 16.85 -8.79 -4.43
CA GLN A 71 17.17 -10.02 -5.17
C GLN A 71 18.61 -10.09 -5.57
#